data_be66251c454a46d2e5f00e62c1d9ed01
#
_entry.id   be66251c454a46d2e5f00e62c1d9ed01
#
_cell.length_a   1.000
_cell.length_b   1.000
_cell.length_c   1.000
_cell.angle_alpha   90.00
_cell.angle_beta   90.00
_cell.angle_gamma   90.00
#
_symmetry.space_group_name_H-M   'P 1'
#
loop_
_entity.id
_entity.type
_entity.pdbx_description
1 polymer ?
#
loop_
_entity_poly.entity_id
_entity_poly.type
_entity_poly.pdbx_seq_one_letter_code
_entity_poly.pdbx_strand_id
1 'polypeptide(L)'
;RRGDLNELFGTLQGVAGDFLSNFQNSLISAQYSGRTEALDEIIQRAGSTIEQLNVDEMERFWFFMHQELTESGRVVSYTGDVTLPNGDTASRSITRIGAFNAVSDGEYLSYSGDIGHLQVLPRQPDAGIMASASALQGASSGFTKVGIDPTGGVGGQVLANLVNFPTVEEQVRNNSGVIGFIIIGVGIVGI
;
A
#
# COMPACT_ATOMS: atom_id res chain seq x y z
N ARG A 1 -1.81 10.97 41.12
CA ARG A 1 -1.61 11.89 39.94
C ARG A 1 -0.38 11.55 39.09
N ARG A 2 0.80 11.21 39.67
CA ARG A 2 1.96 10.76 38.85
C ARG A 2 1.74 9.37 38.25
N GLY A 3 1.09 8.46 38.98
CA GLY A 3 0.74 7.13 38.51
C GLY A 3 -0.21 7.17 37.31
N ASP A 4 -1.23 8.00 37.38
CA ASP A 4 -2.25 8.16 36.36
C ASP A 4 -1.66 8.71 35.04
N LEU A 5 -0.67 9.63 35.14
CA LEU A 5 0.06 10.16 33.98
C LEU A 5 0.96 9.11 33.30
N ASN A 6 1.65 8.29 34.08
CA ASN A 6 2.47 7.20 33.54
C ASN A 6 1.62 6.15 32.82
N GLU A 7 0.45 5.83 33.34
CA GLU A 7 -0.50 4.92 32.69
C GLU A 7 -1.03 5.52 31.38
N LEU A 8 -1.35 6.81 31.38
CA LEU A 8 -1.78 7.53 30.19
C LEU A 8 -0.70 7.51 29.09
N PHE A 9 0.56 7.81 29.43
CA PHE A 9 1.66 7.80 28.47
C PHE A 9 1.98 6.38 27.97
N GLY A 10 1.89 5.36 28.82
CA GLY A 10 2.02 3.97 28.39
C GLY A 10 0.93 3.55 27.40
N THR A 11 -0.30 3.96 27.65
CA THR A 11 -1.43 3.72 26.73
C THR A 11 -1.23 4.46 25.41
N LEU A 12 -0.82 5.72 25.47
CA LEU A 12 -0.55 6.53 24.28
C LEU A 12 0.57 5.91 23.44
N GLN A 13 1.64 5.45 24.08
CA GLN A 13 2.75 4.78 23.40
C GLN A 13 2.28 3.51 22.66
N GLY A 14 1.45 2.69 23.32
CA GLY A 14 0.87 1.50 22.71
C GLY A 14 0.01 1.83 21.49
N VAL A 15 -0.93 2.76 21.64
CA VAL A 15 -1.80 3.21 20.54
C VAL A 15 -0.99 3.81 19.39
N ALA A 16 -0.01 4.65 19.69
CA ALA A 16 0.85 5.26 18.68
C ALA A 16 1.69 4.21 17.93
N GLY A 17 2.15 3.14 18.63
CA GLY A 17 2.84 2.01 18.01
C GLY A 17 1.97 1.24 17.02
N ASP A 18 0.70 1.01 17.34
CA ASP A 18 -0.27 0.38 16.44
C ASP A 18 -0.50 1.26 15.19
N PHE A 19 -0.63 2.58 15.37
CA PHE A 19 -0.75 3.52 14.25
C PHE A 19 0.52 3.61 13.41
N LEU A 20 1.70 3.54 14.00
CA LEU A 20 2.97 3.51 13.26
C LEU A 20 3.01 2.33 12.29
N SER A 21 2.66 1.14 12.77
CA SER A 21 2.60 -0.06 11.93
C SER A 21 1.60 0.10 10.77
N ASN A 22 0.45 0.71 11.02
CA ASN A 22 -0.53 1.00 9.98
C ASN A 22 0.00 2.02 8.96
N PHE A 23 0.65 3.10 9.42
CA PHE A 23 1.17 4.15 8.53
C PHE A 23 2.32 3.67 7.66
N GLN A 24 3.17 2.76 8.15
CA GLN A 24 4.25 2.16 7.39
C GLN A 24 3.75 1.42 6.13
N ASN A 25 2.52 0.92 6.17
CA ASN A 25 1.92 0.17 5.06
C ASN A 25 0.78 0.93 4.36
N SER A 26 0.47 2.15 4.79
CA SER A 26 -0.63 2.93 4.25
C SER A 26 -0.24 3.64 2.96
N LEU A 27 -1.05 3.47 1.91
CA LEU A 27 -0.96 4.25 0.67
C LEU A 27 -1.08 5.76 0.89
N ILE A 28 -1.69 6.18 1.99
CA ILE A 28 -1.80 7.59 2.36
C ILE A 28 -0.43 8.15 2.72
N SER A 29 0.45 7.34 3.31
CA SER A 29 1.83 7.74 3.63
C SER A 29 2.69 7.95 2.38
N ALA A 30 2.37 7.30 1.26
CA ALA A 30 3.01 7.59 -0.03
C ALA A 30 2.71 9.01 -0.53
N GLN A 31 1.53 9.54 -0.23
CA GLN A 31 1.14 10.90 -0.58
C GLN A 31 1.62 11.94 0.45
N TYR A 32 1.58 11.58 1.72
CA TYR A 32 1.94 12.44 2.85
C TYR A 32 3.19 11.88 3.55
N SER A 33 4.35 12.12 2.96
CA SER A 33 5.63 11.66 3.50
C SER A 33 5.97 12.30 4.86
N GLY A 34 6.85 11.65 5.63
CA GLY A 34 7.32 12.15 6.93
C GLY A 34 6.37 11.89 8.12
N ARG A 35 5.21 11.26 7.89
CA ARG A 35 4.25 10.92 8.96
C ARG A 35 4.78 9.81 9.86
N THR A 36 5.44 8.84 9.27
CA THR A 36 6.00 7.67 9.96
C THR A 36 7.12 8.08 10.89
N GLU A 37 8.05 8.87 10.40
CA GLU A 37 9.18 9.41 11.17
C GLU A 37 8.69 10.30 12.33
N ALA A 38 7.75 11.18 12.04
CA ALA A 38 7.19 12.06 13.06
C ALA A 38 6.44 11.31 14.15
N LEU A 39 5.77 10.20 13.80
CA LEU A 39 5.08 9.36 14.78
C LEU A 39 6.07 8.53 15.60
N ASP A 40 7.14 8.04 14.98
CA ASP A 40 8.20 7.33 15.71
C ASP A 40 8.88 8.23 16.76
N GLU A 41 9.15 9.50 16.44
CA GLU A 41 9.64 10.50 17.39
C GLU A 41 8.69 10.67 18.60
N ILE A 42 7.38 10.76 18.34
CA ILE A 42 6.37 10.89 19.40
C ILE A 42 6.37 9.63 20.29
N ILE A 43 6.48 8.44 19.72
CA ILE A 43 6.52 7.17 20.45
C ILE A 43 7.75 7.10 21.36
N GLN A 44 8.91 7.47 20.85
CA GLN A 44 10.16 7.45 21.61
C GLN A 44 10.11 8.41 22.79
N ARG A 45 9.54 9.62 22.60
CA ARG A 45 9.37 10.59 23.68
C ARG A 45 8.32 10.12 24.70
N ALA A 46 7.21 9.55 24.26
CA ALA A 46 6.21 8.98 25.17
C ALA A 46 6.77 7.89 26.07
N GLY A 47 7.73 7.11 25.60
CA GLY A 47 8.45 6.09 26.36
C GLY A 47 9.57 6.62 27.25
N SER A 48 9.94 7.90 27.13
CA SER A 48 11.02 8.50 27.91
C SER A 48 10.53 8.91 29.30
N THR A 49 11.29 8.58 30.33
CA THR A 49 11.02 9.06 31.69
C THR A 49 11.51 10.49 31.93
N ILE A 50 12.29 11.05 31.02
CA ILE A 50 12.96 12.34 31.13
C ILE A 50 12.21 13.41 30.34
N GLU A 51 11.74 13.06 29.14
CA GLU A 51 11.03 13.96 28.24
C GLU A 51 9.54 13.59 28.21
N GLN A 52 8.69 14.52 28.60
CA GLN A 52 7.23 14.36 28.51
C GLN A 52 6.76 14.92 27.18
N LEU A 53 5.76 14.26 26.57
CA LEU A 53 5.07 14.81 25.41
C LEU A 53 4.44 16.15 25.75
N ASN A 54 4.62 17.09 24.85
CA ASN A 54 3.95 18.38 24.92
C ASN A 54 2.59 18.34 24.19
N VAL A 55 1.80 19.39 24.34
CA VAL A 55 0.46 19.49 23.73
C VAL A 55 0.53 19.45 22.21
N ASP A 56 1.52 20.11 21.62
CA ASP A 56 1.68 20.19 20.16
C ASP A 56 1.96 18.80 19.54
N GLU A 57 2.71 17.94 20.25
CA GLU A 57 2.96 16.56 19.82
C GLU A 57 1.69 15.69 19.90
N MET A 58 0.88 15.88 20.92
CA MET A 58 -0.42 15.21 21.04
C MET A 58 -1.39 15.69 19.96
N GLU A 59 -1.42 16.97 19.66
CA GLU A 59 -2.23 17.53 18.57
C GLU A 59 -1.75 17.01 17.21
N ARG A 60 -0.45 16.88 17.00
CA ARG A 60 0.14 16.34 15.78
C ARG A 60 -0.21 14.86 15.59
N PHE A 61 -0.15 14.07 16.65
CA PHE A 61 -0.58 12.67 16.63
C PHE A 61 -2.07 12.56 16.28
N TRP A 62 -2.92 13.33 16.94
CA TRP A 62 -4.35 13.39 16.67
C TRP A 62 -4.64 13.81 15.21
N PHE A 63 -3.89 14.79 14.69
CA PHE A 63 -4.00 15.21 13.29
C PHE A 63 -3.69 14.07 12.32
N PHE A 64 -2.63 13.29 12.54
CA PHE A 64 -2.29 12.16 11.68
C PHE A 64 -3.37 11.07 11.67
N MET A 65 -3.98 10.78 12.82
CA MET A 65 -5.10 9.84 12.88
C MET A 65 -6.30 10.35 12.07
N HIS A 66 -6.64 11.62 12.22
CA HIS A 66 -7.73 12.23 11.46
C HIS A 66 -7.44 12.31 9.96
N GLN A 67 -6.20 12.58 9.60
CA GLN A 67 -5.75 12.58 8.20
C GLN A 67 -5.93 11.18 7.59
N GLU A 68 -5.48 10.12 8.27
CA GLU A 68 -5.65 8.75 7.82
C GLU A 68 -7.14 8.41 7.61
N LEU A 69 -7.96 8.71 8.60
CA LEU A 69 -9.41 8.46 8.54
C LEU A 69 -10.08 9.23 7.39
N THR A 70 -9.75 10.50 7.21
CA THR A 70 -10.34 11.34 6.18
C THR A 70 -9.90 10.92 4.78
N GLU A 71 -8.60 10.69 4.63
CA GLU A 71 -8.01 10.34 3.33
C GLU A 71 -8.35 8.91 2.89
N SER A 72 -8.62 8.00 3.83
CA SER A 72 -9.07 6.64 3.50
C SER A 72 -10.39 6.60 2.72
N GLY A 73 -11.23 7.61 2.86
CA GLY A 73 -12.50 7.74 2.13
C GLY A 73 -12.42 8.53 0.83
N ARG A 74 -11.23 9.01 0.40
CA ARG A 74 -11.10 9.92 -0.74
C ARG A 74 -10.43 9.27 -1.94
N VAL A 75 -10.93 9.60 -3.14
CA VAL A 75 -10.21 9.34 -4.40
C VAL A 75 -9.49 10.62 -4.78
N VAL A 76 -8.16 10.57 -4.92
CA VAL A 76 -7.32 11.75 -5.12
C VAL A 76 -6.26 11.46 -6.18
N SER A 77 -6.05 12.42 -7.09
CA SER A 77 -4.92 12.39 -8.02
C SER A 77 -3.85 13.38 -7.58
N TYR A 78 -2.59 12.94 -7.58
CA TYR A 78 -1.42 13.73 -7.24
C TYR A 78 -0.22 13.30 -8.07
N THR A 79 0.83 14.11 -8.08
CA THR A 79 2.11 13.74 -8.71
C THR A 79 3.06 13.21 -7.64
N GLY A 80 3.68 12.08 -7.91
CA GLY A 80 4.64 11.46 -6.99
C GLY A 80 5.61 10.53 -7.71
N ASP A 81 6.60 10.07 -6.98
CA ASP A 81 7.63 9.19 -7.50
C ASP A 81 7.18 7.73 -7.48
N VAL A 82 7.39 7.05 -8.60
CA VAL A 82 7.04 5.64 -8.79
C VAL A 82 8.28 4.89 -9.28
N THR A 83 8.63 3.81 -8.60
CA THR A 83 9.69 2.89 -9.02
C THR A 83 9.16 1.97 -10.10
N LEU A 84 9.85 1.95 -11.23
CA LEU A 84 9.52 1.15 -12.40
C LEU A 84 10.10 -0.27 -12.27
N PRO A 85 9.63 -1.26 -13.07
CA PRO A 85 10.15 -2.62 -13.04
C PRO A 85 11.64 -2.76 -13.36
N ASN A 86 12.23 -1.78 -14.06
CA ASN A 86 13.67 -1.72 -14.37
C ASN A 86 14.51 -1.14 -13.22
N GLY A 87 13.86 -0.71 -12.11
CA GLY A 87 14.50 -0.09 -10.94
C GLY A 87 14.66 1.43 -11.02
N ASP A 88 14.32 2.06 -12.14
CA ASP A 88 14.35 3.52 -12.28
C ASP A 88 13.18 4.15 -11.53
N THR A 89 13.36 5.38 -11.06
CA THR A 89 12.28 6.18 -10.46
C THR A 89 11.83 7.24 -11.45
N ALA A 90 10.51 7.35 -11.64
CA ALA A 90 9.89 8.35 -12.51
C ALA A 90 8.78 9.09 -11.75
N SER A 91 8.71 10.40 -11.97
CA SER A 91 7.59 11.20 -11.47
C SER A 91 6.37 10.99 -12.35
N ARG A 92 5.28 10.48 -11.78
CA ARG A 92 4.05 10.11 -12.48
C ARG A 92 2.81 10.71 -11.82
N SER A 93 1.73 10.80 -12.60
CA SER A 93 0.41 11.09 -12.06
C SER A 93 -0.16 9.82 -11.43
N ILE A 94 -0.46 9.89 -10.14
CA ILE A 94 -0.94 8.78 -9.33
C ILE A 94 -2.38 9.09 -8.90
N THR A 95 -3.29 8.14 -9.10
CA THR A 95 -4.64 8.22 -8.56
C THR A 95 -4.77 7.21 -7.42
N ARG A 96 -4.93 7.72 -6.19
CA ARG A 96 -5.14 6.91 -4.98
C ARG A 96 -6.64 6.74 -4.73
N ILE A 97 -7.05 5.52 -4.46
CA ILE A 97 -8.44 5.12 -4.18
C ILE A 97 -8.52 4.76 -2.70
N GLY A 98 -8.78 5.75 -1.86
CA GLY A 98 -8.79 5.55 -0.42
C GLY A 98 -7.46 5.02 0.11
N ALA A 99 -7.55 4.08 1.05
CA ALA A 99 -6.41 3.29 1.54
C ALA A 99 -6.22 1.98 0.74
N PHE A 100 -7.05 1.71 -0.29
CA PHE A 100 -7.10 0.39 -0.92
C PHE A 100 -6.10 0.23 -2.07
N ASN A 101 -6.09 1.15 -3.02
CA ASN A 101 -5.28 1.03 -4.23
C ASN A 101 -4.70 2.37 -4.68
N ALA A 102 -3.57 2.30 -5.38
CA ALA A 102 -3.02 3.38 -6.16
C ALA A 102 -2.78 2.89 -7.60
N VAL A 103 -3.06 3.74 -8.56
CA VAL A 103 -2.89 3.44 -9.99
C VAL A 103 -2.16 4.59 -10.68
N SER A 104 -1.31 4.24 -11.66
CA SER A 104 -0.63 5.20 -12.53
C SER A 104 -0.50 4.61 -13.93
N ASP A 105 -0.82 5.39 -14.95
CA ASP A 105 -0.78 4.95 -16.36
C ASP A 105 -1.56 3.64 -16.63
N GLY A 106 -2.66 3.42 -15.87
CA GLY A 106 -3.48 2.22 -15.95
C GLY A 106 -2.91 1.00 -15.20
N GLU A 107 -1.73 1.13 -14.60
CA GLU A 107 -1.07 0.08 -13.82
C GLU A 107 -1.36 0.24 -12.32
N TYR A 108 -1.56 -0.87 -11.63
CA TYR A 108 -1.67 -0.89 -10.17
C TYR A 108 -0.29 -0.79 -9.54
N LEU A 109 -0.24 -0.03 -8.44
CA LEU A 109 0.97 0.21 -7.67
C LEU A 109 0.87 -0.47 -6.31
N SER A 110 2.02 -0.85 -5.75
CA SER A 110 2.17 -1.23 -4.35
C SER A 110 3.00 -0.18 -3.61
N TYR A 111 2.74 -0.04 -2.32
CA TYR A 111 3.54 0.79 -1.43
C TYR A 111 4.33 -0.11 -0.48
N SER A 112 5.57 0.25 -0.23
CA SER A 112 6.39 -0.36 0.81
C SER A 112 6.98 0.74 1.67
N GLY A 113 6.69 0.70 2.95
CA GLY A 113 7.24 1.64 3.93
C GLY A 113 8.76 1.59 4.01
N ASP A 114 9.36 0.43 3.77
CA ASP A 114 10.82 0.26 3.78
C ASP A 114 11.51 1.04 2.66
N ILE A 115 10.83 1.17 1.51
CA ILE A 115 11.34 1.89 0.34
C ILE A 115 10.88 3.36 0.37
N GLY A 116 9.76 3.66 1.03
CA GLY A 116 9.16 4.99 1.10
C GLY A 116 8.52 5.47 -0.20
N HIS A 117 8.45 4.62 -1.23
CA HIS A 117 7.93 4.95 -2.56
C HIS A 117 6.90 3.94 -3.04
N LEU A 118 6.06 4.39 -3.98
CA LEU A 118 5.21 3.52 -4.77
C LEU A 118 6.03 2.80 -5.83
N GLN A 119 5.69 1.57 -6.11
CA GLN A 119 6.31 0.78 -7.18
C GLN A 119 5.25 0.12 -8.05
N VAL A 120 5.54 -0.01 -9.34
CA VAL A 120 4.67 -0.75 -10.25
C VAL A 120 4.66 -2.22 -9.85
N LEU A 121 3.47 -2.81 -9.71
CA LEU A 121 3.35 -4.24 -9.41
C LEU A 121 4.03 -5.07 -10.51
N PRO A 122 4.90 -6.00 -10.18
CA PRO A 122 5.57 -6.85 -11.17
C PRO A 122 4.60 -7.69 -12.00
N ARG A 123 3.46 -8.03 -11.43
CA ARG A 123 2.35 -8.69 -12.12
C ARG A 123 1.09 -7.89 -11.91
N GLN A 124 0.49 -7.47 -13.00
CA GLN A 124 -0.74 -6.71 -13.02
C GLN A 124 -1.97 -7.64 -13.02
N PRO A 125 -3.14 -7.16 -12.56
CA PRO A 125 -4.42 -7.84 -12.73
C PRO A 125 -4.76 -8.06 -14.21
N ASP A 126 -5.88 -8.74 -14.45
CA ASP A 126 -6.35 -8.96 -15.83
C ASP A 126 -6.65 -7.64 -16.57
N ALA A 127 -6.67 -7.73 -17.91
CA ALA A 127 -6.83 -6.57 -18.77
C ALA A 127 -8.13 -5.78 -18.52
N GLY A 128 -9.18 -6.44 -18.06
CA GLY A 128 -10.46 -5.79 -17.75
C GLY A 128 -10.35 -4.88 -16.51
N ILE A 129 -9.63 -5.34 -15.50
CA ILE A 129 -9.35 -4.56 -14.28
C ILE A 129 -8.43 -3.38 -14.60
N MET A 130 -7.35 -3.60 -15.37
CA MET A 130 -6.45 -2.55 -15.81
C MET A 130 -7.17 -1.48 -16.66
N ALA A 131 -8.06 -1.89 -17.57
CA ALA A 131 -8.88 -0.95 -18.34
C ALA A 131 -9.77 -0.08 -17.44
N SER A 132 -10.29 -0.64 -16.34
CA SER A 132 -11.08 0.13 -15.36
C SER A 132 -10.23 1.16 -14.61
N ALA A 133 -8.96 0.86 -14.31
CA ALA A 133 -8.02 1.79 -13.70
C ALA A 133 -7.68 2.95 -14.66
N SER A 134 -7.43 2.66 -15.93
CA SER A 134 -7.19 3.66 -16.98
C SER A 134 -8.43 4.57 -17.17
N ALA A 135 -9.63 4.00 -17.15
CA ALA A 135 -10.87 4.76 -17.23
C ALA A 135 -11.05 5.71 -16.04
N LEU A 136 -10.66 5.28 -14.83
CA LEU A 136 -10.70 6.15 -13.64
C LEU A 136 -9.73 7.33 -13.79
N GLN A 137 -8.52 7.10 -14.25
CA GLN A 137 -7.52 8.16 -14.43
C GLN A 137 -7.93 9.18 -15.51
N GLY A 138 -8.65 8.75 -16.52
CA GLY A 138 -9.20 9.63 -17.57
C GLY A 138 -10.50 10.35 -17.18
N ALA A 139 -11.13 9.97 -16.06
CA ALA A 139 -12.40 10.55 -15.66
C ALA A 139 -12.21 11.94 -15.05
N SER A 140 -12.97 12.93 -15.57
CA SER A 140 -12.98 14.30 -15.04
C SER A 140 -14.18 14.58 -14.13
N SER A 141 -15.20 13.73 -14.17
CA SER A 141 -16.42 13.88 -13.36
C SER A 141 -17.28 12.61 -13.42
N GLY A 142 -18.24 12.51 -12.50
CA GLY A 142 -19.21 11.41 -12.46
C GLY A 142 -18.70 10.18 -11.72
N PHE A 143 -19.32 9.03 -11.98
CA PHE A 143 -19.00 7.75 -11.36
C PHE A 143 -18.26 6.85 -12.36
N THR A 144 -17.13 6.33 -11.96
CA THR A 144 -16.35 5.38 -12.75
C THR A 144 -16.22 4.08 -11.99
N LYS A 145 -16.53 2.96 -12.66
CA LYS A 145 -16.33 1.64 -12.08
C LYS A 145 -14.85 1.29 -12.12
N VAL A 146 -14.27 0.90 -11.00
CA VAL A 146 -12.88 0.49 -10.88
C VAL A 146 -12.76 -0.77 -10.03
N GLY A 147 -11.84 -1.66 -10.37
CA GLY A 147 -11.45 -2.79 -9.53
C GLY A 147 -10.68 -2.32 -8.31
N ILE A 148 -11.06 -2.75 -7.11
CA ILE A 148 -10.33 -2.47 -5.88
C ILE A 148 -9.96 -3.77 -5.17
N ASP A 149 -8.81 -3.77 -4.51
CA ASP A 149 -8.43 -4.80 -3.56
C ASP A 149 -8.85 -4.34 -2.16
N PRO A 150 -9.90 -4.93 -1.55
CA PRO A 150 -10.38 -4.52 -0.24
C PRO A 150 -9.38 -4.82 0.89
N THR A 151 -8.34 -5.60 0.63
CA THR A 151 -7.26 -5.90 1.58
C THR A 151 -6.11 -4.89 1.50
N GLY A 152 -6.23 -3.88 0.63
CA GLY A 152 -5.19 -2.90 0.29
C GLY A 152 -4.65 -2.09 1.46
N GLY A 153 -5.50 -1.77 2.45
CA GLY A 153 -5.10 -0.99 3.63
C GLY A 153 -4.06 -1.66 4.55
N VAL A 154 -3.74 -2.93 4.33
CA VAL A 154 -2.76 -3.72 5.08
C VAL A 154 -1.75 -4.38 4.13
N GLY A 155 -1.49 -3.77 2.97
CA GLY A 155 -0.50 -4.23 2.01
C GLY A 155 -1.03 -4.95 0.78
N GLY A 156 -2.33 -4.79 0.43
CA GLY A 156 -2.87 -5.29 -0.85
C GLY A 156 -2.63 -6.79 -1.05
N GLN A 157 -2.96 -7.61 -0.07
CA GLN A 157 -2.58 -9.02 -0.06
C GLN A 157 -3.12 -9.81 -1.26
N VAL A 158 -4.28 -9.44 -1.79
CA VAL A 158 -4.83 -10.10 -2.98
C VAL A 158 -3.99 -9.76 -4.21
N LEU A 159 -3.64 -8.49 -4.41
CA LEU A 159 -2.75 -8.07 -5.50
C LEU A 159 -1.33 -8.61 -5.33
N ALA A 160 -0.80 -8.59 -4.10
CA ALA A 160 0.52 -9.17 -3.80
C ALA A 160 0.54 -10.69 -4.03
N ASN A 161 -0.53 -11.39 -3.70
CA ASN A 161 -0.65 -12.83 -3.96
C ASN A 161 -0.74 -13.15 -5.45
N LEU A 162 -1.37 -12.30 -6.27
CA LEU A 162 -1.34 -12.48 -7.72
C LEU A 162 0.09 -12.52 -8.28
N VAL A 163 1.01 -11.77 -7.68
CA VAL A 163 2.44 -11.80 -8.03
C VAL A 163 3.09 -13.13 -7.66
N ASN A 164 2.66 -13.75 -6.56
CA ASN A 164 3.24 -14.96 -6.01
C ASN A 164 2.65 -16.25 -6.58
N PHE A 165 1.45 -16.19 -7.20
CA PHE A 165 0.86 -17.37 -7.85
C PHE A 165 1.48 -17.55 -9.24
N PRO A 166 2.22 -18.64 -9.48
CA PRO A 166 2.76 -18.92 -10.80
C PRO A 166 1.61 -19.18 -11.79
N THR A 167 1.73 -18.66 -13.01
CA THR A 167 0.81 -19.02 -14.09
C THR A 167 0.89 -20.51 -14.40
N VAL A 168 -0.14 -21.06 -15.03
CA VAL A 168 -0.13 -22.47 -15.44
C VAL A 168 1.08 -22.77 -16.33
N GLU A 169 1.48 -21.82 -17.19
CA GLU A 169 2.67 -21.93 -18.04
C GLU A 169 3.96 -21.97 -17.19
N GLU A 170 4.09 -21.09 -16.19
CA GLU A 170 5.22 -21.08 -15.26
C GLU A 170 5.24 -22.34 -14.39
N GLN A 171 4.08 -22.84 -13.94
CA GLN A 171 3.99 -24.10 -13.21
C GLN A 171 4.48 -25.28 -14.03
N VAL A 172 4.03 -25.37 -15.28
CA VAL A 172 4.47 -26.44 -16.21
C VAL A 172 5.96 -26.31 -16.51
N ARG A 173 6.42 -25.08 -16.78
CA ARG A 173 7.83 -24.85 -17.14
C ARG A 173 8.80 -25.08 -15.98
N ASN A 174 8.44 -24.63 -14.76
CA ASN A 174 9.35 -24.66 -13.60
C ASN A 174 9.27 -26.00 -12.83
N ASN A 175 8.08 -26.60 -12.73
CA ASN A 175 7.88 -27.80 -11.92
C ASN A 175 7.91 -29.11 -12.72
N SER A 176 7.55 -29.07 -14.01
CA SER A 176 7.46 -30.28 -14.82
C SER A 176 8.56 -30.40 -15.87
N GLY A 177 9.31 -29.33 -16.10
CA GLY A 177 10.38 -29.31 -17.09
C GLY A 177 9.94 -29.81 -18.47
N VAL A 178 10.88 -30.41 -19.21
CA VAL A 178 10.59 -30.98 -20.55
C VAL A 178 9.54 -32.07 -20.52
N ILE A 179 9.44 -32.84 -19.43
CA ILE A 179 8.49 -33.97 -19.29
C ILE A 179 7.04 -33.47 -19.28
N GLY A 180 6.76 -32.32 -18.64
CA GLY A 180 5.42 -31.73 -18.63
C GLY A 180 4.91 -31.36 -20.02
N PHE A 181 5.78 -30.80 -20.85
CA PHE A 181 5.43 -30.46 -22.24
C PHE A 181 5.17 -31.71 -23.07
N ILE A 182 5.90 -32.81 -22.87
CA ILE A 182 5.68 -34.09 -23.53
C ILE A 182 4.32 -34.66 -23.13
N ILE A 183 3.96 -34.64 -21.84
CA ILE A 183 2.67 -35.16 -21.36
C ILE A 183 1.51 -34.37 -21.96
N ILE A 184 1.60 -33.04 -21.99
CA ILE A 184 0.59 -32.17 -22.60
C ILE A 184 0.49 -32.46 -24.09
N GLY A 185 1.61 -32.61 -24.80
CA GLY A 185 1.63 -32.94 -26.23
C GLY A 185 0.99 -34.27 -26.53
N VAL A 186 1.26 -35.31 -25.74
CA VAL A 186 0.65 -36.62 -25.87
C VAL A 186 -0.86 -36.56 -25.55
N GLY A 187 -1.27 -35.78 -24.54
CA GLY A 187 -2.68 -35.57 -24.20
C GLY A 187 -3.48 -34.91 -25.34
N ILE A 188 -2.89 -33.93 -26.04
CA ILE A 188 -3.55 -33.27 -27.17
C ILE A 188 -3.70 -34.19 -28.38
N VAL A 189 -2.75 -35.10 -28.62
CA VAL A 189 -2.79 -36.05 -29.74
C VAL A 189 -3.70 -37.27 -29.45
N GLY A 190 -3.98 -37.53 -28.14
CA GLY A 190 -4.80 -38.65 -27.69
C GLY A 190 -6.31 -38.36 -27.55
N ILE A 191 -6.73 -37.12 -27.84
CA ILE A 191 -8.14 -36.70 -27.91
C ILE A 191 -8.53 -36.52 -29.38
#